data_c91f8f8ad38ee2559258885b7298cdc6
#
_entry.id   c91f8f8ad38ee2559258885b7298cdc6
#
_cell.length_a   1.000
_cell.length_b   1.000
_cell.length_c   1.000
_cell.angle_alpha   90.00
_cell.angle_beta   90.00
_cell.angle_gamma   90.00
#
_symmetry.space_group_name_H-M   'P 1'
#
loop_
_entity.id
_entity.type
_entity.pdbx_description
1 polymer ?
#
loop_
_entity_poly.entity_id
_entity_poly.type
_entity_poly.pdbx_seq_one_letter_code
_entity_poly.pdbx_strand_id
1 'polypeptide(L)'
;MVQGTSLTTPSLRTIALLGLLVVGLGGSFAFHAAMTDMQVTYTATAVQPGDDPKRVAEASPSVTDLDGRLEDESSEVRRPVEDAVQSGSYSGNVTPELHIILDGMDAEFVVYEESYYRWNATVDEDTTFVRVQMTPADPRSVLEAVSTPSQSASANVREAIDTGSVTGSNVVERGIYRQDDTYYAVAPENTGAIAANLFEAFLGYVLTPVGRGYVAVGLGLVAYQYRESFADRVLTVRRALVVAALGIPVALVGTTLFESGSLTRFLTSPASTFVVSAGVVAGVLTHQQRWGRLAGWTVLVCVLSVGASVLALGAVGVVFGGFRLLVGLGAGAVSLVFGVWFGLDR
;
A
#
# COMPACT_ATOMS: atom_id res chain seq x y z
N MET A 1 -15.09 42.50 -43.57
CA MET A 1 -15.28 42.77 -42.15
C MET A 1 -14.93 41.49 -41.37
N VAL A 2 -13.76 41.45 -40.76
CA VAL A 2 -13.36 40.33 -39.91
C VAL A 2 -13.93 40.63 -38.50
N GLN A 3 -14.94 39.86 -38.09
CA GLN A 3 -15.45 39.92 -36.72
C GLN A 3 -14.34 39.40 -35.79
N GLY A 4 -13.76 40.33 -35.03
CA GLY A 4 -12.86 40.03 -33.98
C GLY A 4 -13.60 39.24 -32.89
N THR A 5 -13.29 37.95 -32.79
CA THR A 5 -13.68 37.09 -31.64
C THR A 5 -13.03 37.69 -30.40
N SER A 6 -13.77 38.47 -29.62
CA SER A 6 -13.36 38.86 -28.28
C SER A 6 -13.22 37.60 -27.42
N LEU A 7 -11.99 37.21 -27.10
CA LEU A 7 -11.70 36.19 -26.12
C LEU A 7 -12.24 36.68 -24.76
N THR A 8 -13.43 36.23 -24.39
CA THR A 8 -13.99 36.50 -23.06
C THR A 8 -13.10 35.79 -22.02
N THR A 9 -12.58 36.54 -21.06
CA THR A 9 -11.81 35.95 -19.94
C THR A 9 -12.65 34.91 -19.22
N PRO A 10 -12.11 33.69 -19.03
CA PRO A 10 -12.84 32.60 -18.37
C PRO A 10 -13.24 33.02 -16.94
N SER A 11 -14.47 32.69 -16.54
CA SER A 11 -14.92 32.98 -15.18
C SER A 11 -14.06 32.22 -14.13
N LEU A 12 -13.97 32.82 -12.92
CA LEU A 12 -13.25 32.16 -11.81
C LEU A 12 -13.75 30.72 -11.56
N ARG A 13 -15.06 30.47 -11.74
CA ARG A 13 -15.67 29.13 -11.64
C ARG A 13 -15.10 28.17 -12.69
N THR A 14 -14.94 28.65 -13.93
CA THR A 14 -14.37 27.84 -15.03
C THR A 14 -12.91 27.49 -14.75
N ILE A 15 -12.12 28.45 -14.27
CA ILE A 15 -10.71 28.21 -13.93
C ILE A 15 -10.61 27.18 -12.80
N ALA A 16 -11.43 27.31 -11.75
CA ALA A 16 -11.44 26.36 -10.64
C ALA A 16 -11.86 24.95 -11.06
N LEU A 17 -12.87 24.83 -11.96
CA LEU A 17 -13.27 23.52 -12.51
C LEU A 17 -12.17 22.88 -13.37
N LEU A 18 -11.48 23.68 -14.19
CA LEU A 18 -10.33 23.18 -14.95
C LEU A 18 -9.21 22.70 -14.03
N GLY A 19 -8.91 23.47 -12.98
CA GLY A 19 -7.95 23.05 -11.94
C GLY A 19 -8.36 21.74 -11.29
N LEU A 20 -9.63 21.59 -10.90
CA LEU A 20 -10.17 20.36 -10.33
C LEU A 20 -10.02 19.16 -11.30
N LEU A 21 -10.30 19.37 -12.59
CA LEU A 21 -10.14 18.33 -13.62
C LEU A 21 -8.68 17.94 -13.81
N VAL A 22 -7.75 18.89 -13.84
CA VAL A 22 -6.32 18.61 -13.99
C VAL A 22 -5.81 17.80 -12.80
N VAL A 23 -6.12 18.22 -11.56
CA VAL A 23 -5.77 17.49 -10.33
C VAL A 23 -6.45 16.11 -10.32
N GLY A 24 -7.71 16.07 -10.71
CA GLY A 24 -8.48 14.83 -10.80
C GLY A 24 -7.89 13.84 -11.81
N LEU A 25 -7.51 14.30 -12.98
CA LEU A 25 -6.87 13.46 -14.00
C LEU A 25 -5.52 12.94 -13.50
N GLY A 26 -4.64 13.80 -12.96
CA GLY A 26 -3.37 13.36 -12.40
C GLY A 26 -3.55 12.28 -11.32
N GLY A 27 -4.45 12.52 -10.35
CA GLY A 27 -4.75 11.53 -9.30
C GLY A 27 -5.37 10.24 -9.82
N SER A 28 -6.17 10.31 -10.90
CA SER A 28 -6.84 9.11 -11.48
C SER A 28 -5.87 8.04 -12.00
N PHE A 29 -4.63 8.43 -12.32
CA PHE A 29 -3.58 7.55 -12.84
C PHE A 29 -2.50 7.23 -11.80
N ALA A 30 -2.58 7.78 -10.60
CA ALA A 30 -1.51 7.67 -9.60
C ALA A 30 -1.14 6.22 -9.27
N PHE A 31 -2.13 5.33 -9.14
CA PHE A 31 -1.87 3.91 -8.89
C PHE A 31 -1.21 3.22 -10.09
N HIS A 32 -1.69 3.50 -11.30
CA HIS A 32 -1.13 2.90 -12.53
C HIS A 32 0.32 3.34 -12.72
N ALA A 33 0.63 4.62 -12.53
CA ALA A 33 1.99 5.14 -12.59
C ALA A 33 2.88 4.45 -11.55
N ALA A 34 2.48 4.41 -10.27
CA ALA A 34 3.25 3.75 -9.21
C ALA A 34 3.53 2.26 -9.51
N MET A 35 2.55 1.54 -10.05
CA MET A 35 2.72 0.11 -10.39
C MET A 35 3.58 -0.11 -11.63
N THR A 36 3.60 0.84 -12.57
CA THR A 36 4.43 0.74 -13.79
C THR A 36 5.89 1.03 -13.48
N ASP A 37 6.15 1.95 -12.55
CA ASP A 37 7.51 2.34 -12.16
C ASP A 37 8.09 1.43 -11.07
N MET A 38 7.28 0.46 -10.54
CA MET A 38 7.74 -0.48 -9.52
C MET A 38 8.76 -1.46 -10.13
N GLN A 39 10.02 -1.11 -10.08
CA GLN A 39 11.14 -1.96 -10.44
C GLN A 39 12.02 -2.21 -9.23
N VAL A 40 12.42 -3.46 -9.02
CA VAL A 40 13.36 -3.86 -7.98
C VAL A 40 14.53 -4.56 -8.65
N THR A 41 15.74 -4.13 -8.32
CA THR A 41 16.96 -4.81 -8.73
C THR A 41 17.31 -5.85 -7.67
N TYR A 42 17.46 -7.08 -8.09
CA TYR A 42 17.97 -8.19 -7.29
C TYR A 42 19.38 -8.50 -7.72
N THR A 43 20.27 -8.65 -6.77
CA THR A 43 21.67 -9.04 -7.00
C THR A 43 21.88 -10.49 -6.55
N ALA A 44 22.65 -11.23 -7.33
CA ALA A 44 23.15 -12.55 -6.96
C ALA A 44 24.64 -12.44 -6.62
N THR A 45 24.96 -12.65 -5.36
CA THR A 45 26.36 -12.58 -4.89
C THR A 45 26.81 -13.96 -4.47
N ALA A 46 27.96 -14.41 -4.99
CA ALA A 46 28.55 -15.65 -4.54
C ALA A 46 28.95 -15.56 -3.06
N VAL A 47 28.61 -16.57 -2.29
CA VAL A 47 28.92 -16.70 -0.86
C VAL A 47 29.67 -17.99 -0.61
N GLN A 48 30.71 -17.93 0.24
CA GLN A 48 31.43 -19.09 0.68
C GLN A 48 31.08 -19.45 2.14
N PRO A 49 31.22 -20.69 2.58
CA PRO A 49 31.04 -21.05 3.98
C PRO A 49 31.95 -20.22 4.89
N GLY A 50 31.33 -19.45 5.80
CA GLY A 50 32.03 -18.56 6.73
C GLY A 50 32.18 -17.11 6.26
N ASP A 51 31.84 -16.80 4.99
CA ASP A 51 31.76 -15.41 4.54
C ASP A 51 30.44 -14.79 5.01
N ASP A 52 30.52 -13.52 5.36
CA ASP A 52 29.38 -12.59 5.64
C ASP A 52 28.04 -13.28 6.02
N PRO A 53 27.90 -13.79 7.25
CA PRO A 53 26.68 -14.49 7.67
C PRO A 53 25.42 -13.61 7.57
N LYS A 54 25.56 -12.29 7.70
CA LYS A 54 24.45 -11.34 7.60
C LYS A 54 23.86 -11.34 6.21
N ARG A 55 24.68 -11.44 5.16
CA ARG A 55 24.19 -11.55 3.78
C ARG A 55 23.36 -12.80 3.54
N VAL A 56 23.73 -13.91 4.18
CA VAL A 56 22.93 -15.14 4.13
C VAL A 56 21.59 -14.94 4.81
N ALA A 57 21.58 -14.26 5.97
CA ALA A 57 20.36 -13.93 6.69
C ALA A 57 19.46 -12.93 5.90
N GLU A 58 20.03 -11.98 5.17
CA GLU A 58 19.27 -11.08 4.29
C GLU A 58 18.61 -11.82 3.11
N ALA A 59 19.29 -12.83 2.57
CA ALA A 59 18.79 -13.59 1.43
C ALA A 59 17.83 -14.71 1.83
N SER A 60 18.06 -15.41 2.95
CA SER A 60 17.28 -16.59 3.33
C SER A 60 16.27 -16.29 4.44
N PRO A 61 14.98 -16.63 4.24
CA PRO A 61 13.98 -16.52 5.31
C PRO A 61 14.21 -17.51 6.47
N SER A 62 14.95 -18.58 6.23
CA SER A 62 15.27 -19.61 7.26
C SER A 62 16.45 -19.21 8.15
N VAL A 63 17.12 -18.09 7.86
CA VAL A 63 18.22 -17.55 8.64
C VAL A 63 17.87 -16.14 9.10
N THR A 64 17.96 -15.87 10.39
CA THR A 64 17.66 -14.52 10.93
C THR A 64 18.92 -13.89 11.51
N ASP A 65 19.21 -12.63 11.15
CA ASP A 65 20.22 -11.81 11.82
C ASP A 65 19.67 -11.36 13.18
N LEU A 66 20.10 -12.04 14.23
CA LEU A 66 19.70 -11.76 15.58
C LEU A 66 20.45 -10.54 16.16
N ASP A 67 21.68 -10.29 15.72
CA ASP A 67 22.42 -9.08 16.07
C ASP A 67 21.67 -7.83 15.61
N GLY A 68 21.24 -7.81 14.35
CA GLY A 68 20.49 -6.69 13.80
C GLY A 68 19.15 -6.46 14.50
N ARG A 69 18.47 -7.53 14.95
CA ARG A 69 17.21 -7.40 15.70
C ARG A 69 17.41 -6.89 17.12
N LEU A 70 18.60 -7.09 17.70
CA LEU A 70 18.95 -6.69 19.07
C LEU A 70 19.85 -5.45 19.12
N GLU A 71 20.16 -4.81 17.97
CA GLU A 71 21.15 -3.73 17.89
C GLU A 71 20.79 -2.55 18.80
N ASP A 72 19.53 -2.13 18.78
CA ASP A 72 19.03 -0.98 19.55
C ASP A 72 18.53 -1.36 20.96
N GLU A 73 18.63 -2.64 21.34
CA GLU A 73 18.07 -3.14 22.58
C GLU A 73 19.05 -3.02 23.77
N SER A 74 18.48 -2.87 24.95
CA SER A 74 19.26 -2.79 26.20
C SER A 74 19.97 -4.11 26.54
N SER A 75 21.00 -4.04 27.38
CA SER A 75 21.69 -5.23 27.85
C SER A 75 20.78 -6.20 28.63
N GLU A 76 19.70 -5.73 29.24
CA GLU A 76 18.73 -6.56 29.94
C GLU A 76 17.93 -7.42 28.94
N VAL A 77 17.57 -6.86 27.77
CA VAL A 77 16.90 -7.55 26.69
C VAL A 77 17.83 -8.59 26.02
N ARG A 78 19.13 -8.28 25.87
CA ARG A 78 20.09 -9.18 25.22
C ARG A 78 20.54 -10.34 26.09
N ARG A 79 20.60 -10.15 27.42
CA ARG A 79 21.15 -11.14 28.38
C ARG A 79 20.60 -12.57 28.18
N PRO A 80 19.29 -12.83 28.02
CA PRO A 80 18.78 -14.18 27.82
C PRO A 80 19.35 -14.87 26.57
N VAL A 81 19.63 -14.11 25.50
CA VAL A 81 20.26 -14.62 24.28
C VAL A 81 21.75 -14.92 24.54
N GLU A 82 22.47 -14.01 25.20
CA GLU A 82 23.87 -14.22 25.59
C GLU A 82 24.01 -15.46 26.48
N ASP A 83 23.10 -15.64 27.44
CA ASP A 83 23.05 -16.84 28.28
C ASP A 83 22.80 -18.10 27.49
N ALA A 84 21.91 -18.04 26.46
CA ALA A 84 21.65 -19.17 25.57
C ALA A 84 22.87 -19.50 24.68
N VAL A 85 23.63 -18.52 24.22
CA VAL A 85 24.88 -18.73 23.47
C VAL A 85 25.92 -19.41 24.34
N GLN A 86 26.08 -18.96 25.58
CA GLN A 86 27.11 -19.51 26.48
C GLN A 86 26.79 -20.90 27.02
N SER A 87 25.51 -21.19 27.33
CA SER A 87 25.10 -22.45 27.97
C SER A 87 24.43 -23.45 27.03
N GLY A 88 24.16 -23.03 25.78
CA GLY A 88 23.39 -23.79 24.78
C GLY A 88 21.88 -23.61 24.89
N SER A 89 21.36 -23.04 25.99
CA SER A 89 19.93 -22.83 26.18
C SER A 89 19.63 -21.80 27.26
N TYR A 90 18.50 -21.13 27.14
CA TYR A 90 17.90 -20.30 28.17
C TYR A 90 16.45 -20.72 28.41
N SER A 91 15.98 -20.64 29.65
CA SER A 91 14.57 -20.90 29.99
C SER A 91 14.18 -20.01 31.17
N GLY A 92 13.23 -19.11 30.94
CA GLY A 92 12.80 -18.15 31.96
C GLY A 92 11.90 -17.06 31.43
N ASN A 93 11.51 -16.14 32.32
CA ASN A 93 10.78 -14.95 31.91
C ASN A 93 11.75 -13.94 31.30
N VAL A 94 11.30 -13.27 30.28
CA VAL A 94 12.03 -12.23 29.55
C VAL A 94 11.27 -10.91 29.61
N THR A 95 11.90 -9.83 29.14
CA THR A 95 11.22 -8.55 28.97
C THR A 95 10.16 -8.64 27.86
N PRO A 96 9.10 -7.82 27.89
CA PRO A 96 8.07 -7.82 26.84
C PRO A 96 8.66 -7.54 25.45
N GLU A 97 9.71 -6.72 25.37
CA GLU A 97 10.39 -6.39 24.12
C GLU A 97 11.03 -7.64 23.51
N LEU A 98 11.81 -8.39 24.30
CA LEU A 98 12.43 -9.63 23.81
C LEU A 98 11.38 -10.68 23.46
N HIS A 99 10.31 -10.77 24.25
CA HIS A 99 9.19 -11.69 23.96
C HIS A 99 8.61 -11.43 22.56
N ILE A 100 8.33 -10.16 22.21
CA ILE A 100 7.82 -9.77 20.90
C ILE A 100 8.82 -10.10 19.77
N ILE A 101 10.11 -9.84 20.01
CA ILE A 101 11.16 -10.16 19.03
C ILE A 101 11.20 -11.66 18.73
N LEU A 102 11.14 -12.49 19.79
CA LEU A 102 11.24 -13.94 19.67
C LEU A 102 9.97 -14.58 19.10
N ASP A 103 8.79 -14.09 19.47
CA ASP A 103 7.49 -14.56 18.95
C ASP A 103 7.37 -14.37 17.43
N GLY A 104 7.97 -13.30 16.91
CA GLY A 104 8.00 -13.02 15.48
C GLY A 104 9.07 -13.79 14.66
N MET A 105 9.77 -14.77 15.26
CA MET A 105 10.88 -15.47 14.60
C MET A 105 10.51 -16.91 14.24
N ASP A 106 10.39 -17.17 12.92
CA ASP A 106 10.22 -18.51 12.35
C ASP A 106 11.49 -18.86 11.54
N ALA A 107 12.62 -19.01 12.23
CA ALA A 107 13.91 -19.30 11.63
C ALA A 107 14.49 -20.63 12.14
N GLU A 108 15.13 -21.39 11.25
CA GLU A 108 15.86 -22.61 11.63
C GLU A 108 17.26 -22.29 12.15
N PHE A 109 17.84 -21.20 11.64
CA PHE A 109 19.18 -20.74 12.02
C PHE A 109 19.15 -19.25 12.36
N VAL A 110 20.04 -18.87 13.27
CA VAL A 110 20.28 -17.45 13.56
C VAL A 110 21.76 -17.12 13.42
N VAL A 111 22.02 -15.88 13.07
CA VAL A 111 23.36 -15.29 13.11
C VAL A 111 23.45 -14.43 14.38
N TYR A 112 24.45 -14.68 15.19
CA TYR A 112 24.76 -13.90 16.37
C TYR A 112 26.28 -13.81 16.53
N GLU A 113 26.84 -12.60 16.72
CA GLU A 113 28.29 -12.34 16.78
C GLU A 113 29.05 -13.02 15.61
N GLU A 114 28.57 -12.79 14.39
CA GLU A 114 29.13 -13.33 13.13
C GLU A 114 29.19 -14.89 13.06
N SER A 115 28.51 -15.58 13.97
CA SER A 115 28.46 -17.03 14.03
C SER A 115 27.06 -17.57 13.78
N TYR A 116 26.97 -18.76 13.18
CA TYR A 116 25.71 -19.45 12.97
C TYR A 116 25.36 -20.34 14.15
N TYR A 117 24.09 -20.29 14.53
CA TYR A 117 23.50 -21.20 15.51
C TYR A 117 22.24 -21.83 14.93
N ARG A 118 22.07 -23.14 15.16
CA ARG A 118 20.77 -23.75 15.01
C ARG A 118 19.87 -23.22 16.10
N TRP A 119 18.70 -22.77 15.70
CA TRP A 119 17.76 -22.05 16.55
C TRP A 119 16.51 -22.86 16.82
N ASN A 120 16.05 -22.87 18.05
CA ASN A 120 14.73 -23.34 18.43
C ASN A 120 14.23 -22.49 19.58
N ALA A 121 13.11 -21.79 19.40
CA ALA A 121 12.48 -21.01 20.44
C ALA A 121 11.04 -21.47 20.66
N THR A 122 10.61 -21.52 21.91
CA THR A 122 9.21 -21.70 22.29
C THR A 122 8.84 -20.49 23.13
N VAL A 123 7.84 -19.76 22.68
CA VAL A 123 7.30 -18.55 23.31
C VAL A 123 5.92 -18.90 23.83
N ASP A 124 5.64 -18.57 25.08
CA ASP A 124 4.33 -18.78 25.70
C ASP A 124 3.45 -17.54 25.43
N GLU A 125 2.31 -17.72 24.74
CA GLU A 125 1.45 -16.59 24.33
C GLU A 125 0.77 -15.86 25.50
N ASP A 126 0.58 -16.55 26.65
CA ASP A 126 -0.12 -16.01 27.80
C ASP A 126 0.82 -15.37 28.84
N THR A 127 2.12 -15.63 28.73
CA THR A 127 3.13 -15.17 29.70
C THR A 127 4.38 -14.64 28.98
N THR A 128 5.31 -14.04 29.71
CA THR A 128 6.62 -13.66 29.17
C THR A 128 7.64 -14.80 29.23
N PHE A 129 7.20 -16.04 29.45
CA PHE A 129 8.10 -17.18 29.55
C PHE A 129 8.56 -17.65 28.18
N VAL A 130 9.87 -17.81 28.02
CA VAL A 130 10.46 -18.32 26.78
C VAL A 130 11.44 -19.47 27.08
N ARG A 131 11.58 -20.34 26.12
CA ARG A 131 12.66 -21.32 26.07
C ARG A 131 13.39 -21.17 24.75
N VAL A 132 14.67 -20.86 24.81
CA VAL A 132 15.55 -20.67 23.66
C VAL A 132 16.63 -21.73 23.70
N GLN A 133 16.90 -22.35 22.56
CA GLN A 133 18.02 -23.27 22.36
C GLN A 133 18.89 -22.75 21.23
N MET A 134 20.20 -22.63 21.48
CA MET A 134 21.20 -22.19 20.51
C MET A 134 22.35 -23.19 20.48
N THR A 135 22.51 -23.87 19.36
CA THR A 135 23.62 -24.82 19.16
C THR A 135 24.50 -24.32 18.04
N PRO A 136 25.80 -24.14 18.22
CA PRO A 136 26.72 -23.72 17.16
C PRO A 136 26.54 -24.60 15.92
N ALA A 137 26.43 -23.97 14.74
CA ALA A 137 26.23 -24.62 13.47
C ALA A 137 27.41 -24.36 12.53
N ASP A 138 27.85 -25.42 11.82
CA ASP A 138 28.90 -25.29 10.82
C ASP A 138 28.37 -24.49 9.61
N PRO A 139 29.08 -23.43 9.15
CA PRO A 139 28.64 -22.57 8.06
C PRO A 139 28.28 -23.32 6.76
N ARG A 140 29.04 -24.37 6.42
CA ARG A 140 28.77 -25.19 5.22
C ARG A 140 27.45 -25.94 5.38
N SER A 141 27.23 -26.54 6.55
CA SER A 141 26.00 -27.27 6.84
C SER A 141 24.78 -26.35 6.79
N VAL A 142 24.91 -25.09 7.25
CA VAL A 142 23.85 -24.09 7.13
C VAL A 142 23.54 -23.78 5.66
N LEU A 143 24.57 -23.46 4.86
CA LEU A 143 24.38 -23.17 3.44
C LEU A 143 23.77 -24.38 2.68
N GLU A 144 24.18 -25.60 3.00
CA GLU A 144 23.59 -26.81 2.43
C GLU A 144 22.11 -26.96 2.80
N ALA A 145 21.75 -26.69 4.06
CA ALA A 145 20.37 -26.82 4.55
C ALA A 145 19.42 -25.79 3.93
N VAL A 146 19.89 -24.53 3.76
CA VAL A 146 19.02 -23.43 3.30
C VAL A 146 19.08 -23.20 1.78
N SER A 147 19.97 -23.89 1.06
CA SER A 147 20.14 -23.69 -0.38
C SER A 147 19.14 -24.50 -1.21
N THR A 148 18.68 -23.88 -2.28
CA THR A 148 17.87 -24.51 -3.33
C THR A 148 18.72 -24.68 -4.60
N PRO A 149 18.65 -25.82 -5.32
CA PRO A 149 19.34 -25.95 -6.60
C PRO A 149 18.87 -24.90 -7.61
N SER A 150 19.80 -24.21 -8.28
CA SER A 150 19.50 -23.15 -9.26
C SER A 150 18.60 -23.62 -10.41
N GLN A 151 18.65 -24.92 -10.75
CA GLN A 151 17.82 -25.53 -11.80
C GLN A 151 16.33 -25.51 -11.45
N SER A 152 15.97 -25.53 -10.16
CA SER A 152 14.57 -25.45 -9.68
C SER A 152 14.09 -24.02 -9.48
N ALA A 153 14.99 -23.03 -9.57
CA ALA A 153 14.67 -21.63 -9.40
C ALA A 153 13.93 -21.05 -10.61
N SER A 154 13.26 -19.90 -10.41
CA SER A 154 12.61 -19.15 -11.48
C SER A 154 13.61 -18.67 -12.54
N ALA A 155 13.14 -18.33 -13.74
CA ALA A 155 13.99 -17.82 -14.81
C ALA A 155 14.75 -16.55 -14.39
N ASN A 156 14.10 -15.66 -13.65
CA ASN A 156 14.70 -14.42 -13.18
C ASN A 156 15.83 -14.65 -12.17
N VAL A 157 15.69 -15.63 -11.27
CA VAL A 157 16.76 -16.03 -10.34
C VAL A 157 17.97 -16.56 -11.11
N ARG A 158 17.74 -17.43 -12.10
CA ARG A 158 18.83 -17.95 -12.92
C ARG A 158 19.53 -16.84 -13.70
N GLU A 159 18.78 -15.92 -14.28
CA GLU A 159 19.33 -14.73 -14.94
C GLU A 159 20.18 -13.90 -13.97
N ALA A 160 19.68 -13.67 -12.74
CA ALA A 160 20.46 -12.96 -11.73
C ALA A 160 21.78 -13.67 -11.39
N ILE A 161 21.77 -15.00 -11.28
CA ILE A 161 22.98 -15.78 -11.02
C ILE A 161 23.97 -15.70 -12.19
N ASP A 162 23.49 -15.77 -13.44
CA ASP A 162 24.32 -15.78 -14.63
C ASP A 162 24.89 -14.38 -14.96
N THR A 163 24.16 -13.29 -14.67
CA THR A 163 24.53 -11.92 -15.02
C THR A 163 25.00 -11.08 -13.84
N GLY A 164 24.83 -11.57 -12.61
CA GLY A 164 25.10 -10.85 -11.37
C GLY A 164 23.91 -10.06 -10.83
N SER A 165 22.96 -9.66 -11.68
CA SER A 165 21.77 -8.92 -11.26
C SER A 165 20.63 -9.05 -12.26
N VAL A 166 19.39 -8.84 -11.78
CA VAL A 166 18.18 -8.74 -12.61
C VAL A 166 17.28 -7.62 -12.10
N THR A 167 16.77 -6.80 -13.00
CA THR A 167 15.81 -5.75 -12.67
C THR A 167 14.46 -6.08 -13.29
N GLY A 168 13.39 -6.02 -12.49
CA GLY A 168 12.05 -6.29 -12.97
C GLY A 168 10.96 -5.86 -12.01
N SER A 169 9.73 -5.84 -12.53
CA SER A 169 8.52 -5.58 -11.74
C SER A 169 8.00 -6.80 -10.99
N ASN A 170 8.51 -7.98 -11.32
CA ASN A 170 8.14 -9.21 -10.63
C ASN A 170 9.05 -9.41 -9.41
N VAL A 171 8.43 -9.76 -8.28
CA VAL A 171 9.18 -10.15 -7.09
C VAL A 171 9.99 -11.40 -7.44
N VAL A 172 11.31 -11.27 -7.41
CA VAL A 172 12.23 -12.41 -7.50
C VAL A 172 12.24 -13.08 -6.13
N GLU A 173 12.16 -14.40 -6.11
CA GLU A 173 12.28 -15.16 -4.86
C GLU A 173 13.67 -14.96 -4.29
N ARG A 174 13.76 -14.28 -3.13
CA ARG A 174 15.00 -14.19 -2.38
C ARG A 174 15.36 -15.57 -1.80
N GLY A 175 16.64 -15.89 -1.78
CA GLY A 175 17.08 -17.19 -1.25
C GLY A 175 18.56 -17.44 -1.47
N ILE A 176 19.03 -18.54 -0.91
CA ILE A 176 20.34 -19.10 -1.22
C ILE A 176 20.15 -20.16 -2.30
N TYR A 177 20.87 -20.00 -3.39
CA TYR A 177 20.82 -20.91 -4.52
C TYR A 177 22.18 -21.55 -4.74
N ARG A 178 22.16 -22.84 -5.10
CA ARG A 178 23.39 -23.57 -5.41
C ARG A 178 23.44 -23.88 -6.90
N GLN A 179 24.53 -23.43 -7.53
CA GLN A 179 24.89 -23.77 -8.91
C GLN A 179 26.27 -24.41 -8.89
N ASP A 180 26.34 -25.66 -9.31
CA ASP A 180 27.52 -26.51 -9.17
C ASP A 180 27.94 -26.57 -7.67
N ASP A 181 29.17 -26.17 -7.35
CA ASP A 181 29.67 -26.12 -5.96
C ASP A 181 29.69 -24.71 -5.36
N THR A 182 29.02 -23.75 -6.02
CA THR A 182 28.98 -22.36 -5.58
C THR A 182 27.60 -22.01 -5.06
N TYR A 183 27.55 -21.32 -3.91
CA TYR A 183 26.33 -20.76 -3.34
C TYR A 183 26.19 -19.31 -3.76
N TYR A 184 24.96 -18.90 -4.08
CA TYR A 184 24.61 -17.53 -4.43
C TYR A 184 23.51 -17.03 -3.51
N ALA A 185 23.76 -15.91 -2.83
CA ALA A 185 22.74 -15.17 -2.11
C ALA A 185 22.03 -14.24 -3.09
N VAL A 186 20.74 -14.48 -3.32
CA VAL A 186 19.88 -13.62 -4.17
C VAL A 186 19.01 -12.80 -3.26
N ALA A 187 19.23 -11.49 -3.27
CA ALA A 187 18.51 -10.54 -2.44
C ALA A 187 18.28 -9.23 -3.20
N PRO A 188 17.29 -8.42 -2.82
CA PRO A 188 17.13 -7.09 -3.38
C PRO A 188 18.34 -6.21 -3.01
N GLU A 189 18.87 -5.48 -3.99
CA GLU A 189 20.00 -4.57 -3.82
C GLU A 189 19.72 -3.49 -2.77
N ASN A 190 18.47 -3.05 -2.69
CA ASN A 190 18.04 -2.01 -1.77
C ASN A 190 16.65 -2.33 -1.19
N THR A 191 16.61 -2.79 0.05
CA THR A 191 15.35 -3.05 0.76
C THR A 191 14.56 -1.78 1.03
N GLY A 192 15.22 -0.62 1.18
CA GLY A 192 14.56 0.68 1.30
C GLY A 192 13.78 1.06 0.05
N ALA A 193 14.26 0.68 -1.14
CA ALA A 193 13.53 0.91 -2.40
C ALA A 193 12.22 0.12 -2.44
N ILE A 194 12.18 -1.10 -1.89
CA ILE A 194 10.94 -1.89 -1.79
C ILE A 194 9.92 -1.17 -0.90
N ALA A 195 10.35 -0.68 0.26
CA ALA A 195 9.47 0.06 1.17
C ALA A 195 8.95 1.36 0.53
N ALA A 196 9.80 2.11 -0.18
CA ALA A 196 9.42 3.30 -0.94
C ALA A 196 8.39 2.96 -2.04
N ASN A 197 8.63 1.92 -2.84
CA ASN A 197 7.72 1.46 -3.88
C ASN A 197 6.36 1.02 -3.32
N LEU A 198 6.35 0.31 -2.19
CA LEU A 198 5.11 -0.07 -1.51
C LEU A 198 4.35 1.15 -0.99
N PHE A 199 5.06 2.16 -0.46
CA PHE A 199 4.45 3.41 -0.03
C PHE A 199 3.86 4.19 -1.20
N GLU A 200 4.57 4.29 -2.32
CA GLU A 200 4.07 4.92 -3.54
C GLU A 200 2.85 4.19 -4.12
N ALA A 201 2.87 2.86 -4.14
CA ALA A 201 1.72 2.06 -4.55
C ALA A 201 0.52 2.28 -3.61
N PHE A 202 0.77 2.38 -2.30
CA PHE A 202 -0.27 2.70 -1.31
C PHE A 202 -0.84 4.10 -1.52
N LEU A 203 0.01 5.12 -1.72
CA LEU A 203 -0.45 6.47 -2.06
C LEU A 203 -1.25 6.48 -3.36
N GLY A 204 -0.77 5.81 -4.39
CA GLY A 204 -1.48 5.66 -5.65
C GLY A 204 -2.86 5.01 -5.48
N TYR A 205 -2.93 3.97 -4.65
CA TYR A 205 -4.18 3.28 -4.31
C TYR A 205 -5.21 4.20 -3.62
N VAL A 206 -4.74 5.13 -2.79
CA VAL A 206 -5.58 6.12 -2.09
C VAL A 206 -5.96 7.27 -3.02
N LEU A 207 -5.01 7.79 -3.81
CA LEU A 207 -5.22 8.96 -4.67
C LEU A 207 -6.09 8.66 -5.90
N THR A 208 -6.04 7.46 -6.44
CA THR A 208 -6.80 7.09 -7.64
C THR A 208 -8.32 7.30 -7.50
N PRO A 209 -9.01 6.78 -6.47
CA PRO A 209 -10.44 7.04 -6.31
C PRO A 209 -10.75 8.52 -5.99
N VAL A 210 -9.83 9.24 -5.34
CA VAL A 210 -9.97 10.68 -5.11
C VAL A 210 -9.92 11.44 -6.44
N GLY A 211 -8.92 11.17 -7.27
CA GLY A 211 -8.78 11.76 -8.59
C GLY A 211 -10.02 11.50 -9.47
N ARG A 212 -10.49 10.26 -9.52
CA ARG A 212 -11.72 9.90 -10.25
C ARG A 212 -12.95 10.62 -9.73
N GLY A 213 -13.07 10.82 -8.42
CA GLY A 213 -14.12 11.62 -7.81
C GLY A 213 -14.10 13.08 -8.28
N TYR A 214 -12.91 13.68 -8.33
CA TYR A 214 -12.74 15.05 -8.83
C TYR A 214 -13.02 15.17 -10.33
N VAL A 215 -12.61 14.18 -11.13
CA VAL A 215 -12.99 14.12 -12.55
C VAL A 215 -14.52 14.07 -12.71
N ALA A 216 -15.19 13.21 -11.95
CA ALA A 216 -16.65 13.09 -12.00
C ALA A 216 -17.35 14.41 -11.63
N VAL A 217 -16.92 15.06 -10.55
CA VAL A 217 -17.42 16.36 -10.10
C VAL A 217 -17.14 17.43 -11.15
N GLY A 218 -15.90 17.53 -11.63
CA GLY A 218 -15.48 18.50 -12.63
C GLY A 218 -16.29 18.39 -13.92
N LEU A 219 -16.37 17.17 -14.49
CA LEU A 219 -17.15 16.91 -15.71
C LEU A 219 -18.64 17.20 -15.50
N GLY A 220 -19.21 16.77 -14.37
CA GLY A 220 -20.61 17.01 -14.05
C GLY A 220 -20.95 18.50 -13.91
N LEU A 221 -20.09 19.25 -13.24
CA LEU A 221 -20.31 20.70 -13.07
C LEU A 221 -20.01 21.50 -14.34
N VAL A 222 -19.01 21.09 -15.15
CA VAL A 222 -18.78 21.66 -16.48
C VAL A 222 -19.99 21.42 -17.38
N ALA A 223 -20.47 20.19 -17.49
CA ALA A 223 -21.67 19.89 -18.27
C ALA A 223 -22.89 20.69 -17.78
N TYR A 224 -23.00 20.89 -16.46
CA TYR A 224 -24.03 21.74 -15.87
C TYR A 224 -23.88 23.20 -16.27
N GLN A 225 -22.67 23.76 -16.24
CA GLN A 225 -22.38 25.16 -16.55
C GLN A 225 -22.63 25.50 -18.03
N TYR A 226 -22.27 24.60 -18.95
CA TYR A 226 -22.34 24.83 -20.40
C TYR A 226 -23.70 24.46 -21.03
N ARG A 227 -24.61 23.87 -20.29
CA ARG A 227 -25.95 23.59 -20.78
C ARG A 227 -26.79 24.87 -20.69
N GLU A 228 -27.11 25.49 -21.83
CA GLU A 228 -27.82 26.78 -21.94
C GLU A 228 -29.06 26.91 -21.06
N SER A 229 -29.78 25.82 -20.82
CA SER A 229 -30.97 25.77 -19.95
C SER A 229 -30.67 25.91 -18.46
N PHE A 230 -29.41 25.86 -18.03
CA PHE A 230 -29.02 25.78 -16.61
C PHE A 230 -27.98 26.82 -16.18
N ALA A 231 -27.41 27.59 -17.13
CA ALA A 231 -26.32 28.54 -16.87
C ALA A 231 -26.63 29.52 -15.74
N ASP A 232 -27.89 29.95 -15.59
CA ASP A 232 -28.36 30.93 -14.60
C ASP A 232 -29.12 30.29 -13.42
N ARG A 233 -29.16 28.96 -13.30
CA ARG A 233 -29.90 28.31 -12.24
C ARG A 233 -28.97 27.78 -11.14
N VAL A 234 -29.46 27.88 -9.89
CA VAL A 234 -28.80 27.32 -8.71
C VAL A 234 -28.76 25.80 -8.79
N LEU A 235 -27.65 25.18 -8.36
CA LEU A 235 -27.49 23.74 -8.31
C LEU A 235 -28.44 23.15 -7.24
N THR A 236 -29.43 22.40 -7.69
CA THR A 236 -30.39 21.73 -6.80
C THR A 236 -29.83 20.39 -6.31
N VAL A 237 -30.36 19.89 -5.16
CA VAL A 237 -29.97 18.58 -4.60
C VAL A 237 -30.14 17.46 -5.62
N ARG A 238 -31.23 17.45 -6.43
CA ARG A 238 -31.46 16.42 -7.46
C ARG A 238 -30.36 16.40 -8.52
N ARG A 239 -29.87 17.60 -8.93
CA ARG A 239 -28.80 17.71 -9.92
C ARG A 239 -27.44 17.39 -9.32
N ALA A 240 -27.19 17.79 -8.06
CA ALA A 240 -26.00 17.39 -7.32
C ALA A 240 -25.92 15.86 -7.18
N LEU A 241 -27.04 15.17 -6.98
CA LEU A 241 -27.10 13.69 -6.97
C LEU A 241 -26.67 13.11 -8.32
N VAL A 242 -27.08 13.71 -9.44
CA VAL A 242 -26.63 13.26 -10.79
C VAL A 242 -25.13 13.45 -10.92
N VAL A 243 -24.58 14.61 -10.50
CA VAL A 243 -23.13 14.85 -10.52
C VAL A 243 -22.40 13.83 -9.64
N ALA A 244 -22.88 13.57 -8.42
CA ALA A 244 -22.28 12.58 -7.55
C ALA A 244 -22.32 11.16 -8.16
N ALA A 245 -23.42 10.78 -8.77
CA ALA A 245 -23.60 9.47 -9.41
C ALA A 245 -22.64 9.25 -10.59
N LEU A 246 -22.12 10.30 -11.23
CA LEU A 246 -21.09 10.18 -12.27
C LEU A 246 -19.78 9.56 -11.74
N GLY A 247 -19.54 9.61 -10.42
CA GLY A 247 -18.42 8.93 -9.80
C GLY A 247 -18.38 7.43 -10.09
N ILE A 248 -19.54 6.78 -10.19
CA ILE A 248 -19.64 5.34 -10.43
C ILE A 248 -19.14 4.97 -11.85
N PRO A 249 -19.70 5.51 -12.96
CA PRO A 249 -19.21 5.16 -14.29
C PRO A 249 -17.78 5.62 -14.53
N VAL A 250 -17.33 6.76 -13.99
CA VAL A 250 -15.93 7.20 -14.08
C VAL A 250 -14.99 6.20 -13.41
N ALA A 251 -15.36 5.69 -12.22
CA ALA A 251 -14.58 4.65 -11.56
C ALA A 251 -14.54 3.35 -12.34
N LEU A 252 -15.68 2.89 -12.85
CA LEU A 252 -15.78 1.65 -13.64
C LEU A 252 -14.94 1.74 -14.91
N VAL A 253 -15.04 2.82 -15.67
CA VAL A 253 -14.22 3.06 -16.86
C VAL A 253 -12.74 3.08 -16.51
N GLY A 254 -12.37 3.81 -15.45
CA GLY A 254 -10.98 3.87 -15.00
C GLY A 254 -10.43 2.50 -14.58
N THR A 255 -11.22 1.71 -13.86
CA THR A 255 -10.81 0.37 -13.41
C THR A 255 -10.66 -0.60 -14.58
N THR A 256 -11.57 -0.55 -15.56
CA THR A 256 -11.50 -1.44 -16.73
C THR A 256 -10.37 -1.10 -17.71
N LEU A 257 -10.01 0.17 -17.82
CA LEU A 257 -8.97 0.60 -18.76
C LEU A 257 -7.55 0.52 -18.20
N PHE A 258 -7.37 0.75 -16.89
CA PHE A 258 -6.05 0.97 -16.30
C PHE A 258 -5.70 0.01 -15.16
N GLU A 259 -6.64 -0.79 -14.68
CA GLU A 259 -6.39 -1.72 -13.60
C GLU A 259 -6.82 -3.11 -14.08
N SER A 260 -5.89 -4.01 -14.33
CA SER A 260 -6.16 -5.38 -14.77
C SER A 260 -7.12 -6.10 -13.79
N GLY A 261 -8.39 -5.85 -13.97
CA GLY A 261 -9.62 -6.51 -13.61
C GLY A 261 -9.73 -7.37 -12.36
N SER A 262 -9.18 -7.00 -11.21
CA SER A 262 -9.54 -7.73 -10.00
C SER A 262 -10.99 -7.41 -9.59
N LEU A 263 -11.80 -8.44 -9.34
CA LEU A 263 -13.19 -8.31 -8.90
C LEU A 263 -13.30 -7.41 -7.65
N THR A 264 -12.34 -7.53 -6.74
CA THR A 264 -12.25 -6.69 -5.54
C THR A 264 -12.17 -5.21 -5.84
N ARG A 265 -11.34 -4.81 -6.83
CA ARG A 265 -11.21 -3.41 -7.25
C ARG A 265 -12.44 -2.92 -7.98
N PHE A 266 -13.05 -3.76 -8.80
CA PHE A 266 -14.28 -3.45 -9.50
C PHE A 266 -15.44 -3.14 -8.55
N LEU A 267 -15.49 -3.78 -7.38
CA LEU A 267 -16.50 -3.52 -6.35
C LEU A 267 -16.16 -2.31 -5.47
N THR A 268 -14.90 -2.16 -5.07
CA THR A 268 -14.50 -1.17 -4.07
C THR A 268 -14.16 0.21 -4.65
N SER A 269 -13.65 0.28 -5.89
CA SER A 269 -13.27 1.56 -6.52
C SER A 269 -14.47 2.49 -6.76
N PRO A 270 -15.63 2.02 -7.28
CA PRO A 270 -16.80 2.87 -7.42
C PRO A 270 -17.31 3.44 -6.11
N ALA A 271 -17.32 2.64 -5.02
CA ALA A 271 -17.77 3.09 -3.72
C ALA A 271 -16.87 4.22 -3.17
N SER A 272 -15.54 4.06 -3.23
CA SER A 272 -14.58 5.08 -2.78
C SER A 272 -14.65 6.37 -3.59
N THR A 273 -14.77 6.25 -4.93
CA THR A 273 -14.93 7.39 -5.85
C THR A 273 -16.26 8.13 -5.56
N PHE A 274 -17.32 7.37 -5.28
CA PHE A 274 -18.63 7.94 -4.93
C PHE A 274 -18.59 8.74 -3.64
N VAL A 275 -17.84 8.32 -2.60
CA VAL A 275 -17.68 9.09 -1.36
C VAL A 275 -17.17 10.51 -1.66
N VAL A 276 -16.15 10.63 -2.51
CA VAL A 276 -15.56 11.93 -2.89
C VAL A 276 -16.56 12.79 -3.66
N SER A 277 -17.20 12.22 -4.67
CA SER A 277 -18.17 12.95 -5.50
C SER A 277 -19.47 13.30 -4.73
N ALA A 278 -19.84 12.49 -3.73
CA ALA A 278 -20.97 12.72 -2.85
C ALA A 278 -20.84 14.02 -2.01
N GLY A 279 -19.62 14.52 -1.85
CA GLY A 279 -19.34 15.81 -1.23
C GLY A 279 -20.11 16.98 -1.87
N VAL A 280 -20.35 16.95 -3.19
CA VAL A 280 -21.16 17.98 -3.87
C VAL A 280 -22.58 18.06 -3.31
N VAL A 281 -23.22 16.91 -3.06
CA VAL A 281 -24.55 16.84 -2.46
C VAL A 281 -24.53 17.40 -1.04
N ALA A 282 -23.51 17.00 -0.27
CA ALA A 282 -23.31 17.51 1.09
C ALA A 282 -23.16 19.06 1.08
N GLY A 283 -22.42 19.62 0.13
CA GLY A 283 -22.25 21.06 -0.03
C GLY A 283 -23.58 21.80 -0.29
N VAL A 284 -24.39 21.28 -1.21
CA VAL A 284 -25.71 21.86 -1.50
C VAL A 284 -26.65 21.75 -0.28
N LEU A 285 -26.65 20.63 0.44
CA LEU A 285 -27.46 20.45 1.63
C LEU A 285 -27.03 21.36 2.78
N THR A 286 -25.73 21.55 2.96
CA THR A 286 -25.15 22.49 3.94
C THR A 286 -25.57 23.92 3.62
N HIS A 287 -25.45 24.34 2.37
CA HIS A 287 -25.90 25.67 1.94
C HIS A 287 -27.40 25.89 2.20
N GLN A 288 -28.23 24.88 1.95
CA GLN A 288 -29.67 24.93 2.20
C GLN A 288 -30.04 24.75 3.69
N GLN A 289 -29.07 24.63 4.59
CA GLN A 289 -29.25 24.40 6.04
C GLN A 289 -30.13 23.17 6.37
N ARG A 290 -30.12 22.15 5.49
CA ARG A 290 -30.93 20.92 5.65
C ARG A 290 -30.16 19.85 6.43
N TRP A 291 -29.83 20.12 7.67
CA TRP A 291 -28.94 19.29 8.50
C TRP A 291 -29.42 17.85 8.67
N GLY A 292 -30.74 17.62 8.85
CA GLY A 292 -31.27 16.26 8.95
C GLY A 292 -31.08 15.42 7.67
N ARG A 293 -31.21 16.04 6.48
CA ARG A 293 -30.95 15.38 5.21
C ARG A 293 -29.45 15.16 4.99
N LEU A 294 -28.62 16.09 5.43
CA LEU A 294 -27.16 15.96 5.39
C LEU A 294 -26.72 14.76 6.24
N ALA A 295 -27.21 14.64 7.47
CA ALA A 295 -26.92 13.51 8.35
C ALA A 295 -27.33 12.18 7.70
N GLY A 296 -28.57 12.09 7.19
CA GLY A 296 -29.05 10.89 6.49
C GLY A 296 -28.22 10.56 5.24
N TRP A 297 -27.81 11.59 4.48
CA TRP A 297 -26.93 11.41 3.31
C TRP A 297 -25.56 10.87 3.70
N THR A 298 -24.94 11.43 4.74
CA THR A 298 -23.64 10.97 5.25
C THR A 298 -23.70 9.51 5.71
N VAL A 299 -24.72 9.15 6.49
CA VAL A 299 -24.94 7.76 6.92
C VAL A 299 -25.09 6.82 5.73
N LEU A 300 -25.88 7.21 4.71
CA LEU A 300 -26.06 6.41 3.50
C LEU A 300 -24.71 6.18 2.78
N VAL A 301 -23.91 7.23 2.59
CA VAL A 301 -22.60 7.15 1.96
C VAL A 301 -21.64 6.24 2.75
N CYS A 302 -21.64 6.36 4.10
CA CYS A 302 -20.85 5.50 4.99
C CYS A 302 -21.23 4.02 4.83
N VAL A 303 -22.53 3.72 4.89
CA VAL A 303 -23.06 2.35 4.78
C VAL A 303 -22.72 1.74 3.41
N LEU A 304 -22.90 2.50 2.33
CA LEU A 304 -22.57 2.03 0.98
C LEU A 304 -21.07 1.77 0.81
N SER A 305 -20.22 2.65 1.32
CA SER A 305 -18.76 2.52 1.19
C SER A 305 -18.21 1.35 1.99
N VAL A 306 -18.56 1.26 3.27
CA VAL A 306 -18.12 0.17 4.15
C VAL A 306 -18.74 -1.14 3.72
N GLY A 307 -20.04 -1.14 3.37
CA GLY A 307 -20.76 -2.33 2.90
C GLY A 307 -20.12 -2.92 1.63
N ALA A 308 -19.78 -2.08 0.64
CA ALA A 308 -19.08 -2.55 -0.57
C ALA A 308 -17.71 -3.18 -0.23
N SER A 309 -16.99 -2.61 0.73
CA SER A 309 -15.69 -3.14 1.16
C SER A 309 -15.83 -4.48 1.91
N VAL A 310 -16.86 -4.62 2.75
CA VAL A 310 -17.18 -5.87 3.46
C VAL A 310 -17.59 -6.97 2.48
N LEU A 311 -18.40 -6.64 1.49
CA LEU A 311 -18.80 -7.60 0.43
C LEU A 311 -17.60 -8.10 -0.40
N ALA A 312 -16.61 -7.23 -0.61
CA ALA A 312 -15.43 -7.57 -1.41
C ALA A 312 -14.31 -8.29 -0.62
N LEU A 313 -14.16 -8.00 0.68
CA LEU A 313 -13.00 -8.39 1.50
C LEU A 313 -13.40 -9.13 2.80
N GLY A 314 -14.69 -9.38 3.03
CA GLY A 314 -15.15 -9.98 4.28
C GLY A 314 -14.91 -9.08 5.50
N ALA A 315 -14.59 -9.66 6.65
CA ALA A 315 -14.40 -8.93 7.91
C ALA A 315 -13.26 -7.87 7.83
N VAL A 316 -12.19 -8.16 7.10
CA VAL A 316 -11.07 -7.24 6.87
C VAL A 316 -11.53 -5.98 6.10
N GLY A 317 -12.60 -6.10 5.33
CA GLY A 317 -13.24 -5.00 4.61
C GLY A 317 -13.77 -3.88 5.52
N VAL A 318 -14.03 -4.12 6.79
CA VAL A 318 -14.43 -3.08 7.77
C VAL A 318 -13.27 -2.10 7.97
N VAL A 319 -12.05 -2.59 8.19
CA VAL A 319 -10.86 -1.76 8.44
C VAL A 319 -10.49 -0.98 7.18
N PHE A 320 -10.35 -1.67 6.04
CA PHE A 320 -9.99 -1.02 4.77
C PHE A 320 -11.10 -0.08 4.27
N GLY A 321 -12.37 -0.45 4.46
CA GLY A 321 -13.51 0.39 4.12
C GLY A 321 -13.61 1.64 4.99
N GLY A 322 -13.33 1.51 6.29
CA GLY A 322 -13.25 2.63 7.22
C GLY A 322 -12.14 3.61 6.85
N PHE A 323 -10.95 3.11 6.57
CA PHE A 323 -9.83 3.94 6.13
C PHE A 323 -10.15 4.69 4.82
N ARG A 324 -10.65 4.00 3.79
CA ARG A 324 -11.07 4.61 2.52
C ARG A 324 -12.16 5.65 2.69
N LEU A 325 -13.09 5.38 3.60
CA LEU A 325 -14.16 6.33 3.94
C LEU A 325 -13.59 7.62 4.53
N LEU A 326 -12.66 7.53 5.49
CA LEU A 326 -12.00 8.70 6.09
C LEU A 326 -11.27 9.53 5.05
N VAL A 327 -10.46 8.90 4.18
CA VAL A 327 -9.77 9.58 3.09
C VAL A 327 -10.77 10.19 2.11
N GLY A 328 -11.82 9.43 1.73
CA GLY A 328 -12.84 9.89 0.82
C GLY A 328 -13.65 11.08 1.35
N LEU A 329 -13.96 11.09 2.66
CA LEU A 329 -14.63 12.23 3.31
C LEU A 329 -13.72 13.46 3.36
N GLY A 330 -12.43 13.28 3.72
CA GLY A 330 -11.44 14.35 3.70
C GLY A 330 -11.30 14.98 2.31
N ALA A 331 -11.11 14.16 1.28
CA ALA A 331 -11.04 14.61 -0.11
C ALA A 331 -12.40 15.18 -0.60
N GLY A 332 -13.50 14.60 -0.13
CA GLY A 332 -14.87 15.06 -0.40
C GLY A 332 -15.16 16.50 0.10
N ALA A 333 -14.35 17.03 1.03
CA ALA A 333 -14.45 18.40 1.47
C ALA A 333 -14.24 19.41 0.31
N VAL A 334 -13.33 19.09 -0.63
CA VAL A 334 -13.15 19.91 -1.84
C VAL A 334 -14.43 19.89 -2.69
N SER A 335 -15.00 18.70 -2.93
CA SER A 335 -16.26 18.55 -3.65
C SER A 335 -17.42 19.27 -2.95
N LEU A 336 -17.43 19.29 -1.61
CA LEU A 336 -18.40 20.00 -0.80
C LEU A 336 -18.32 21.53 -1.05
N VAL A 337 -17.10 22.10 -1.09
CA VAL A 337 -16.90 23.53 -1.40
C VAL A 337 -17.49 23.86 -2.76
N PHE A 338 -17.27 23.03 -3.78
CA PHE A 338 -17.91 23.22 -5.09
C PHE A 338 -19.43 23.11 -5.01
N GLY A 339 -19.97 22.20 -4.23
CA GLY A 339 -21.40 22.07 -4.00
C GLY A 339 -22.02 23.32 -3.38
N VAL A 340 -21.38 23.91 -2.37
CA VAL A 340 -21.77 25.20 -1.79
C VAL A 340 -21.71 26.29 -2.85
N TRP A 341 -20.57 26.42 -3.54
CA TRP A 341 -20.32 27.52 -4.49
C TRP A 341 -21.28 27.53 -5.67
N PHE A 342 -21.64 26.36 -6.20
CA PHE A 342 -22.64 26.22 -7.26
C PHE A 342 -24.09 26.22 -6.74
N GLY A 343 -24.27 26.06 -5.43
CA GLY A 343 -25.54 26.22 -4.74
C GLY A 343 -25.90 27.69 -4.43
N LEU A 344 -24.95 28.63 -4.48
CA LEU A 344 -25.17 30.07 -4.26
C LEU A 344 -25.90 30.69 -5.45
N ASP A 345 -26.91 31.51 -5.16
CA ASP A 345 -27.51 32.41 -6.14
C ASP A 345 -26.44 33.39 -6.67
N ARG A 346 -26.49 33.70 -7.98
CA ARG A 346 -25.62 34.69 -8.60
C ARG A 346 -26.15 36.08 -8.36
#